data_ccfa2ae092969f261c22794f18f76b2f
#
_entry.id   ccfa2ae092969f261c22794f18f76b2f
#
_cell.length_a   1.000
_cell.length_b   1.000
_cell.length_c   1.000
_cell.angle_alpha   90.00
_cell.angle_beta   90.00
_cell.angle_gamma   90.00
#
_symmetry.space_group_name_H-M   'P 1'
#
loop_
_entity.id
_entity.type
_entity.pdbx_description
1 polymer ?
#
loop_
_entity_poly.entity_id
_entity_poly.type
_entity_poly.pdbx_seq_one_letter_code
_entity_poly.pdbx_strand_id
1 'polypeptide(L)'
;MRTFRRNAPIIIGAGALVFLSFAPAPLPLKAGESGAEIDVASDTRKLSLGQLKVRLDGSDRVAAVQALELALSELGDRVTLVWRRPERDLVGRIKPVSAFRDDKGRVCRHVVYALALGTYQRQIEAIACREPDGSWSLSG
;
A
#
# COMPACT_ATOMS: atom_id res chain seq x y z
N MET A 1 -43.60 37.80 10.07
CA MET A 1 -43.29 39.22 10.30
C MET A 1 -41.81 39.42 10.53
N ARG A 2 -41.26 40.33 9.81
CA ARG A 2 -40.00 41.10 9.80
C ARG A 2 -38.92 40.59 8.89
N THR A 3 -39.00 41.09 7.66
CA THR A 3 -37.95 41.38 6.69
C THR A 3 -36.88 42.30 7.26
N PHE A 4 -35.60 41.99 7.01
CA PHE A 4 -34.55 42.98 7.09
C PHE A 4 -33.66 42.88 5.84
N ARG A 5 -33.96 43.77 4.88
CA ARG A 5 -33.06 44.16 3.79
C ARG A 5 -32.07 45.18 4.36
N ARG A 6 -30.77 44.99 4.08
CA ARG A 6 -29.86 46.13 4.03
C ARG A 6 -28.84 45.94 2.91
N ASN A 7 -28.96 46.84 1.96
CA ASN A 7 -28.05 47.15 0.89
C ASN A 7 -26.76 47.73 1.48
N ALA A 8 -25.60 47.37 0.94
CA ALA A 8 -24.36 48.09 1.13
C ALA A 8 -23.70 48.37 -0.23
N PRO A 9 -23.07 49.53 -0.41
CA PRO A 9 -22.73 50.06 -1.74
C PRO A 9 -21.41 49.51 -2.28
N ILE A 10 -21.40 49.43 -3.60
CA ILE A 10 -20.24 49.14 -4.45
C ILE A 10 -19.32 50.36 -4.45
N ILE A 11 -18.07 50.16 -4.04
CA ILE A 11 -16.98 51.14 -4.25
C ILE A 11 -16.13 50.66 -5.41
N ILE A 12 -16.21 51.34 -6.53
CA ILE A 12 -15.36 51.16 -7.70
C ILE A 12 -14.09 51.98 -7.46
N GLY A 13 -12.99 51.31 -7.13
CA GLY A 13 -11.67 51.90 -7.08
C GLY A 13 -10.89 51.56 -8.37
N ALA A 14 -10.76 52.56 -9.24
CA ALA A 14 -9.87 52.48 -10.40
C ALA A 14 -8.42 52.64 -9.91
N GLY A 15 -7.66 51.57 -9.79
CA GLY A 15 -6.22 51.55 -9.56
C GLY A 15 -5.50 51.08 -10.79
N ALA A 16 -4.85 51.99 -11.49
CA ALA A 16 -3.91 51.66 -12.59
C ALA A 16 -2.70 50.96 -12.03
N LEU A 17 -2.57 49.66 -12.29
CA LEU A 17 -1.37 48.88 -11.99
C LEU A 17 -0.48 48.84 -13.22
N VAL A 18 0.65 49.52 -13.12
CA VAL A 18 1.77 49.44 -14.05
C VAL A 18 2.40 48.05 -13.90
N PHE A 19 2.22 47.18 -14.89
CA PHE A 19 2.91 45.91 -14.95
C PHE A 19 4.36 46.13 -15.39
N LEU A 20 5.29 46.13 -14.44
CA LEU A 20 6.70 45.88 -14.76
C LEU A 20 6.83 44.39 -15.09
N SER A 21 6.99 44.10 -16.39
CA SER A 21 7.33 42.76 -16.85
C SER A 21 8.76 42.42 -16.43
N PHE A 22 8.90 41.72 -15.32
CA PHE A 22 10.13 41.03 -14.96
C PHE A 22 10.10 39.68 -15.66
N ALA A 23 10.85 39.58 -16.76
CA ALA A 23 11.13 38.28 -17.39
C ALA A 23 12.14 37.53 -16.53
N PRO A 24 11.83 36.36 -16.00
CA PRO A 24 12.84 35.53 -15.34
C PRO A 24 13.70 34.89 -16.45
N ALA A 25 15.00 35.12 -16.38
CA ALA A 25 15.98 34.43 -17.19
C ALA A 25 15.90 32.93 -16.96
N PRO A 26 15.99 32.08 -17.99
CA PRO A 26 16.04 30.65 -17.82
C PRO A 26 17.36 30.26 -17.17
N LEU A 27 17.30 29.73 -15.95
CA LEU A 27 18.43 29.06 -15.34
C LEU A 27 18.72 27.78 -16.12
N PRO A 28 19.96 27.44 -16.41
CA PRO A 28 20.29 26.18 -17.02
C PRO A 28 20.00 25.07 -16.03
N LEU A 29 18.98 24.28 -16.30
CA LEU A 29 18.76 22.99 -15.66
C LEU A 29 19.95 22.10 -16.01
N LYS A 30 20.86 21.97 -15.06
CA LYS A 30 21.90 20.96 -15.06
C LYS A 30 21.20 19.62 -14.90
N ALA A 31 20.88 18.97 -16.00
CA ALA A 31 20.48 17.58 -16.04
C ALA A 31 21.69 16.74 -15.60
N GLY A 32 21.72 16.43 -14.34
CA GLY A 32 22.70 15.60 -13.67
C GLY A 32 22.02 14.89 -12.53
N GLU A 33 20.96 14.18 -12.85
CA GLU A 33 20.40 13.17 -11.98
C GLU A 33 20.59 11.85 -12.68
N SER A 34 21.78 11.31 -12.42
CA SER A 34 21.92 9.87 -12.36
C SER A 34 20.98 9.41 -11.25
N GLY A 35 19.71 9.29 -11.56
CA GLY A 35 18.79 8.46 -10.83
C GLY A 35 19.41 7.08 -10.86
N ALA A 36 20.01 6.67 -9.75
CA ALA A 36 20.20 5.27 -9.48
C ALA A 36 18.78 4.71 -9.43
N GLU A 37 18.26 4.38 -10.60
CA GLU A 37 17.21 3.42 -10.79
C GLU A 37 17.75 2.17 -10.10
N ILE A 38 17.34 1.99 -8.85
CA ILE A 38 17.51 0.72 -8.18
C ILE A 38 16.64 -0.19 -9.05
N ASP A 39 17.28 -0.79 -10.03
CA ASP A 39 16.81 -1.96 -10.71
C ASP A 39 16.61 -2.98 -9.59
N VAL A 40 15.46 -2.93 -8.94
CA VAL A 40 14.92 -4.05 -8.20
C VAL A 40 14.61 -5.04 -9.30
N ALA A 41 15.70 -5.62 -9.83
CA ALA A 41 15.63 -6.77 -10.67
C ALA A 41 14.64 -7.69 -9.95
N SER A 42 13.49 -7.79 -10.56
CA SER A 42 12.44 -8.73 -10.21
C SER A 42 13.03 -10.13 -10.35
N ASP A 43 13.90 -10.48 -9.42
CA ASP A 43 14.21 -11.88 -9.14
C ASP A 43 12.96 -12.46 -8.47
N THR A 44 11.89 -12.47 -9.28
CA THR A 44 10.63 -13.12 -8.98
C THR A 44 10.86 -14.63 -9.07
N ARG A 45 11.86 -15.13 -8.34
CA ARG A 45 11.82 -16.51 -7.94
C ARG A 45 10.55 -16.64 -7.11
N LYS A 46 9.62 -17.41 -7.62
CA LYS A 46 8.45 -17.90 -6.86
C LYS A 46 8.98 -18.53 -5.57
N LEU A 47 9.18 -17.71 -4.56
CA LEU A 47 9.57 -18.16 -3.23
C LEU A 47 8.32 -18.80 -2.65
N SER A 48 8.36 -20.11 -2.52
CA SER A 48 7.25 -20.82 -1.90
C SER A 48 7.10 -20.35 -0.45
N LEU A 49 5.87 -20.31 0.03
CA LEU A 49 5.54 -20.06 1.44
C LEU A 49 6.41 -20.89 2.41
N GLY A 50 6.90 -22.06 1.98
CA GLY A 50 7.84 -22.88 2.74
C GLY A 50 9.13 -22.16 3.12
N GLN A 51 9.66 -21.30 2.26
CA GLN A 51 10.91 -20.59 2.54
C GLN A 51 10.75 -19.46 3.58
N LEU A 52 9.56 -18.83 3.66
CA LEU A 52 9.25 -17.87 4.74
C LEU A 52 9.13 -18.57 6.09
N LYS A 53 8.56 -19.77 6.13
CA LYS A 53 8.35 -20.54 7.35
C LYS A 53 9.65 -20.91 8.07
N VAL A 54 10.75 -21.06 7.36
CA VAL A 54 12.04 -21.47 7.93
C VAL A 54 12.63 -20.41 8.89
N ARG A 55 12.31 -19.14 8.70
CA ARG A 55 12.84 -18.02 9.49
C ARG A 55 11.97 -17.60 10.66
N LEU A 56 10.72 -18.04 10.68
CA LEU A 56 9.75 -17.71 11.72
C LEU A 56 9.74 -18.79 12.79
N ASP A 57 9.76 -18.39 14.05
CA ASP A 57 9.49 -19.30 15.16
C ASP A 57 7.98 -19.65 15.25
N GLY A 58 7.61 -20.50 16.22
CA GLY A 58 6.22 -20.93 16.38
C GLY A 58 5.26 -19.79 16.66
N SER A 59 5.66 -18.84 17.51
CA SER A 59 4.83 -17.70 17.91
C SER A 59 4.73 -16.66 16.77
N ASP A 60 5.80 -16.48 16.01
CA ASP A 60 5.80 -15.63 14.82
C ASP A 60 4.84 -16.14 13.76
N ARG A 61 4.79 -17.47 13.57
CA ARG A 61 3.88 -18.11 12.61
C ARG A 61 2.41 -17.91 13.01
N VAL A 62 2.10 -18.05 14.29
CA VAL A 62 0.74 -17.79 14.78
C VAL A 62 0.33 -16.35 14.50
N ALA A 63 1.18 -15.37 14.84
CA ALA A 63 0.92 -13.97 14.58
C ALA A 63 0.78 -13.66 13.07
N ALA A 64 1.60 -14.28 12.23
CA ALA A 64 1.54 -14.13 10.78
C ALA A 64 0.24 -14.67 10.19
N VAL A 65 -0.23 -15.84 10.65
CA VAL A 65 -1.49 -16.45 10.20
C VAL A 65 -2.69 -15.61 10.64
N GLN A 66 -2.73 -15.17 11.89
CA GLN A 66 -3.79 -14.31 12.39
C GLN A 66 -3.88 -13.00 11.62
N ALA A 67 -2.74 -12.37 11.34
CA ALA A 67 -2.69 -11.16 10.55
C ALA A 67 -3.17 -11.40 9.10
N LEU A 68 -2.83 -12.54 8.52
CA LEU A 68 -3.26 -12.90 7.17
C LEU A 68 -4.77 -13.11 7.12
N GLU A 69 -5.33 -13.86 8.05
CA GLU A 69 -6.77 -14.10 8.12
C GLU A 69 -7.55 -12.80 8.32
N LEU A 70 -7.07 -11.92 9.20
CA LEU A 70 -7.66 -10.60 9.40
C LEU A 70 -7.63 -9.78 8.11
N ALA A 71 -6.48 -9.74 7.42
CA ALA A 71 -6.34 -8.98 6.19
C ALA A 71 -7.27 -9.49 5.08
N LEU A 72 -7.37 -10.81 4.93
CA LEU A 72 -8.17 -11.42 3.89
C LEU A 72 -9.67 -11.32 4.16
N SER A 73 -10.09 -11.33 5.42
CA SER A 73 -11.50 -11.31 5.82
C SER A 73 -12.06 -9.89 5.93
N GLU A 74 -11.28 -8.96 6.48
CA GLU A 74 -11.79 -7.66 6.88
C GLU A 74 -11.34 -6.50 5.98
N LEU A 75 -10.21 -6.62 5.29
CA LEU A 75 -9.69 -5.52 4.50
C LEU A 75 -10.22 -5.52 3.06
N GLY A 76 -10.50 -4.32 2.56
CA GLY A 76 -10.75 -4.10 1.14
C GLY A 76 -9.50 -4.31 0.29
N ASP A 77 -9.69 -4.42 -1.03
CA ASP A 77 -8.58 -4.54 -1.96
C ASP A 77 -7.68 -3.31 -1.91
N ARG A 78 -6.37 -3.54 -2.03
CA ARG A 78 -5.29 -2.54 -1.99
C ARG A 78 -5.07 -1.87 -0.62
N VAL A 79 -5.80 -2.24 0.42
CA VAL A 79 -5.53 -1.81 1.80
C VAL A 79 -4.43 -2.68 2.37
N THR A 80 -3.44 -2.08 3.03
CA THR A 80 -2.31 -2.81 3.60
C THR A 80 -2.47 -2.93 5.12
N LEU A 81 -2.49 -4.16 5.62
CA LEU A 81 -2.31 -4.46 7.03
C LEU A 81 -0.81 -4.48 7.35
N VAL A 82 -0.41 -3.79 8.41
CA VAL A 82 0.95 -3.87 8.95
C VAL A 82 0.87 -4.44 10.36
N TRP A 83 1.57 -5.54 10.62
CA TRP A 83 1.70 -6.12 11.94
C TRP A 83 3.17 -6.17 12.35
N ARG A 84 3.44 -6.15 13.65
CA ARG A 84 4.81 -6.04 14.18
C ARG A 84 4.98 -6.88 15.43
N ARG A 85 6.20 -7.38 15.57
CA ARG A 85 6.72 -7.99 16.79
C ARG A 85 8.06 -7.35 17.12
N PRO A 86 8.05 -6.24 17.89
CA PRO A 86 9.26 -5.46 18.15
C PRO A 86 10.36 -6.28 18.83
N GLU A 87 10.00 -7.21 19.70
CA GLU A 87 10.91 -8.10 20.42
C GLU A 87 11.69 -9.05 19.51
N ARG A 88 11.21 -9.21 18.27
CA ARG A 88 11.82 -10.06 17.25
C ARG A 88 12.39 -9.26 16.07
N ASP A 89 12.29 -7.95 16.11
CA ASP A 89 12.56 -7.08 14.94
C ASP A 89 11.83 -7.58 13.68
N LEU A 90 10.58 -7.99 13.87
CA LEU A 90 9.74 -8.60 12.84
C LEU A 90 8.61 -7.67 12.43
N VAL A 91 8.50 -7.42 11.13
CA VAL A 91 7.42 -6.64 10.53
C VAL A 91 6.84 -7.41 9.34
N GLY A 92 5.52 -7.58 9.34
CA GLY A 92 4.80 -8.11 8.20
C GLY A 92 3.87 -7.07 7.58
N ARG A 93 3.75 -7.09 6.26
CA ARG A 93 2.80 -6.29 5.50
C ARG A 93 2.00 -7.20 4.59
N ILE A 94 0.69 -7.10 4.66
CA ILE A 94 -0.23 -7.93 3.89
C ILE A 94 -1.16 -6.99 3.12
N LYS A 95 -1.21 -7.17 1.82
CA LYS A 95 -2.06 -6.38 0.94
C LYS A 95 -2.87 -7.30 0.03
N PRO A 96 -4.17 -7.49 0.30
CA PRO A 96 -5.08 -8.06 -0.69
C PRO A 96 -5.13 -7.14 -1.92
N VAL A 97 -5.03 -7.70 -3.11
CA VAL A 97 -4.93 -6.93 -4.36
C VAL A 97 -6.24 -6.92 -5.11
N SER A 98 -6.85 -8.10 -5.23
CA SER A 98 -8.12 -8.30 -5.94
C SER A 98 -8.82 -9.55 -5.44
N ALA A 99 -10.14 -9.60 -5.59
CA ALA A 99 -10.95 -10.77 -5.29
C ALA A 99 -11.54 -11.36 -6.58
N PHE A 100 -11.67 -12.68 -6.62
CA PHE A 100 -12.26 -13.43 -7.73
C PHE A 100 -12.91 -14.71 -7.22
N ARG A 101 -13.59 -15.45 -8.11
CA ARG A 101 -14.05 -16.81 -7.83
C ARG A 101 -13.27 -17.80 -8.67
N ASP A 102 -12.89 -18.90 -8.04
CA ASP A 102 -12.25 -20.01 -8.76
C ASP A 102 -13.30 -20.91 -9.47
N ASP A 103 -12.82 -21.93 -10.20
CA ASP A 103 -13.67 -22.87 -10.93
C ASP A 103 -14.60 -23.70 -10.04
N LYS A 104 -14.30 -23.75 -8.73
CA LYS A 104 -15.14 -24.41 -7.73
C LYS A 104 -16.12 -23.44 -7.05
N GLY A 105 -16.16 -22.17 -7.49
CA GLY A 105 -17.01 -21.13 -6.94
C GLY A 105 -16.54 -20.54 -5.61
N ARG A 106 -15.34 -20.92 -5.11
CA ARG A 106 -14.78 -20.38 -3.88
C ARG A 106 -14.35 -18.91 -4.08
N VAL A 107 -14.51 -18.11 -3.04
CA VAL A 107 -13.95 -16.75 -3.04
C VAL A 107 -12.44 -16.85 -2.84
N CYS A 108 -11.70 -16.32 -3.79
CA CYS A 108 -10.23 -16.26 -3.75
C CYS A 108 -9.75 -14.81 -3.83
N ARG A 109 -8.57 -14.54 -3.28
CA ARG A 109 -7.94 -13.22 -3.32
C ARG A 109 -6.47 -13.34 -3.72
N HIS A 110 -6.04 -12.49 -4.64
CA HIS A 110 -4.62 -12.24 -4.82
C HIS A 110 -4.11 -11.45 -3.64
N VAL A 111 -2.99 -11.87 -3.08
CA VAL A 111 -2.38 -11.23 -1.91
C VAL A 111 -0.88 -11.05 -2.10
N VAL A 112 -0.38 -9.88 -1.75
CA VAL A 112 1.04 -9.59 -1.61
C VAL A 112 1.38 -9.63 -0.12
N TYR A 113 2.34 -10.47 0.25
CA TYR A 113 2.83 -10.57 1.61
C TYR A 113 4.32 -10.26 1.67
N ALA A 114 4.67 -9.19 2.38
CA ALA A 114 6.05 -8.81 2.63
C ALA A 114 6.40 -9.07 4.10
N LEU A 115 7.59 -9.60 4.34
CA LEU A 115 8.13 -9.88 5.66
C LEU A 115 9.53 -9.30 5.80
N ALA A 116 9.79 -8.63 6.92
CA ALA A 116 11.11 -8.18 7.32
C ALA A 116 11.43 -8.73 8.72
N LEU A 117 12.59 -9.38 8.87
CA LEU A 117 13.11 -9.92 10.13
C LEU A 117 14.58 -9.51 10.24
N GLY A 118 14.89 -8.47 11.00
CA GLY A 118 16.18 -7.83 11.00
C GLY A 118 16.58 -7.39 9.58
N THR A 119 17.73 -7.85 9.11
CA THR A 119 18.22 -7.57 7.75
C THR A 119 17.59 -8.44 6.66
N TYR A 120 16.85 -9.49 7.06
CA TYR A 120 16.18 -10.37 6.11
C TYR A 120 14.87 -9.76 5.64
N GLN A 121 14.67 -9.63 4.33
CA GLN A 121 13.45 -9.15 3.74
C GLN A 121 13.01 -10.06 2.60
N ARG A 122 11.72 -10.34 2.52
CA ARG A 122 11.11 -11.11 1.42
C ARG A 122 9.69 -10.62 1.16
N GLN A 123 9.31 -10.70 -0.10
CA GLN A 123 7.96 -10.50 -0.57
C GLN A 123 7.55 -11.70 -1.41
N ILE A 124 6.32 -12.12 -1.24
CA ILE A 124 5.69 -13.15 -2.04
C ILE A 124 4.35 -12.66 -2.55
N GLU A 125 3.95 -13.21 -3.69
CA GLU A 125 2.59 -13.11 -4.21
C GLU A 125 1.97 -14.50 -4.16
N ALA A 126 0.72 -14.55 -3.70
CA ALA A 126 0.00 -15.80 -3.54
C ALA A 126 -1.49 -15.61 -3.86
N ILE A 127 -2.17 -16.72 -4.04
CA ILE A 127 -3.62 -16.78 -4.09
C ILE A 127 -4.09 -17.41 -2.79
N ALA A 128 -5.00 -16.73 -2.09
CA ALA A 128 -5.69 -17.27 -0.93
C ALA A 128 -7.14 -17.57 -1.33
N CYS A 129 -7.61 -18.80 -1.07
CA CYS A 129 -9.00 -19.17 -1.31
C CYS A 129 -9.69 -19.52 0.01
N ARG A 130 -10.96 -19.09 0.14
CA ARG A 130 -11.76 -19.34 1.33
C ARG A 130 -12.31 -20.76 1.28
N GLU A 131 -12.02 -21.52 2.33
CA GLU A 131 -12.50 -22.87 2.49
C GLU A 131 -13.94 -22.91 3.08
N PRO A 132 -14.66 -24.04 2.98
CA PRO A 132 -16.02 -24.14 3.50
C PRO A 132 -16.14 -23.89 5.01
N ASP A 133 -15.10 -24.14 5.79
CA ASP A 133 -15.03 -23.86 7.22
C ASP A 133 -14.76 -22.38 7.54
N GLY A 134 -14.57 -21.54 6.51
CA GLY A 134 -14.30 -20.12 6.62
C GLY A 134 -12.82 -19.76 6.73
N SER A 135 -11.92 -20.70 6.85
CA SER A 135 -10.47 -20.49 6.86
C SER A 135 -9.96 -20.10 5.47
N TRP A 136 -8.74 -19.57 5.41
CA TRP A 136 -8.08 -19.25 4.15
C TRP A 136 -6.92 -20.21 3.88
N SER A 137 -6.94 -20.87 2.74
CA SER A 137 -5.82 -21.67 2.25
C SER A 137 -5.02 -20.89 1.21
N LEU A 138 -3.69 -20.92 1.34
CA LEU A 138 -2.76 -20.27 0.43
C LEU A 138 -2.23 -21.27 -0.58
N SER A 139 -2.27 -20.89 -1.85
CA SER A 139 -1.64 -21.59 -2.96
C SER A 139 -0.70 -20.64 -3.71
N GLY A 140 0.53 -21.08 -3.94
CA GLY A 140 1.56 -20.29 -4.65
C GLY A 140 2.86 -21.03 -4.73
#